data_4c2b912c7d9824a08da02638a0b02807
#
_entry.id   4c2b912c7d9824a08da02638a0b02807
#
_cell.length_a   1.000
_cell.length_b   1.000
_cell.length_c   1.000
_cell.angle_alpha   90.00
_cell.angle_beta   90.00
_cell.angle_gamma   90.00
#
_symmetry.space_group_name_H-M   'P 1'
#
loop_
_entity.id
_entity.type
_entity.pdbx_description
1 polymer ?
#
loop_
_entity_poly.entity_id
_entity_poly.type
_entity_poly.pdbx_seq_one_letter_code
_entity_poly.pdbx_strand_id
1 'polypeptide(L)'
;MRLLILGLGTARSKIADDIIRPSDSSSRCSDLHAIAVDNDPNVLEHLHHIDEEAKFYFPKDDIEAPELLTTRFTIDEVKNKLKGFDVGTHDAVLICAGLGGGLVDLVPHLVSIIRESMFEPVFALVTIPAEEEGERRLIQAMKNLYSIRALVDGVIIFDNQLWLDKARGE
;
A
#
# COMPACT_ATOMS: atom_id res chain seq x y z
N MET A 1 -5.78 15.47 12.60
CA MET A 1 -4.84 14.34 12.38
C MET A 1 -4.80 14.10 10.88
N ARG A 2 -3.64 14.33 10.30
CA ARG A 2 -3.40 14.10 8.86
C ARG A 2 -2.84 12.70 8.67
N LEU A 3 -3.54 11.88 7.88
CA LEU A 3 -3.14 10.50 7.60
C LEU A 3 -2.80 10.36 6.12
N LEU A 4 -1.63 9.79 5.83
CA LEU A 4 -1.25 9.37 4.49
C LEU A 4 -1.51 7.87 4.32
N ILE A 5 -2.27 7.50 3.29
CA ILE A 5 -2.61 6.12 2.97
C ILE A 5 -1.88 5.73 1.69
N LEU A 6 -1.12 4.63 1.72
CA LEU A 6 -0.47 4.06 0.54
C LEU A 6 -1.16 2.75 0.18
N GLY A 7 -1.87 2.70 -0.94
CA GLY A 7 -2.50 1.49 -1.47
C GLY A 7 -1.57 0.78 -2.45
N LEU A 8 -1.15 -0.46 -2.15
CA LEU A 8 -0.27 -1.26 -2.99
C LEU A 8 -1.03 -2.41 -3.66
N GLY A 9 -1.17 -2.33 -4.95
CA GLY A 9 -1.90 -3.29 -5.79
C GLY A 9 -3.39 -3.00 -5.89
N THR A 10 -4.04 -3.61 -6.87
CA THR A 10 -5.39 -3.32 -7.35
C THR A 10 -6.44 -3.14 -6.26
N ALA A 11 -6.60 -4.13 -5.40
CA ALA A 11 -7.64 -4.07 -4.36
C ALA A 11 -7.35 -3.00 -3.30
N ARG A 12 -6.08 -2.78 -2.95
CA ARG A 12 -5.65 -1.86 -1.89
C ARG A 12 -5.64 -0.41 -2.38
N SER A 13 -5.32 -0.19 -3.65
CA SER A 13 -5.46 1.11 -4.31
C SER A 13 -6.92 1.55 -4.36
N LYS A 14 -7.85 0.63 -4.67
CA LYS A 14 -9.29 0.90 -4.61
C LYS A 14 -9.78 1.18 -3.19
N ILE A 15 -9.29 0.44 -2.19
CA ILE A 15 -9.62 0.70 -0.78
C ILE A 15 -9.13 2.10 -0.37
N ALA A 16 -7.91 2.48 -0.75
CA ALA A 16 -7.37 3.80 -0.46
C ALA A 16 -8.21 4.90 -1.13
N ASP A 17 -8.60 4.71 -2.39
CA ASP A 17 -9.48 5.62 -3.14
C ASP A 17 -10.86 5.77 -2.47
N ASP A 18 -11.45 4.66 -2.01
CA ASP A 18 -12.74 4.66 -1.31
C ASP A 18 -12.68 5.36 0.07
N ILE A 19 -11.56 5.21 0.79
CA ILE A 19 -11.39 5.83 2.12
C ILE A 19 -11.36 7.36 2.01
N ILE A 20 -10.70 7.91 0.99
CA ILE A 20 -10.60 9.37 0.80
C ILE A 20 -11.79 9.97 0.07
N ARG A 21 -12.77 9.14 -0.35
CA ARG A 21 -14.00 9.62 -0.99
C ARG A 21 -14.69 10.67 -0.11
N PRO A 22 -15.04 11.84 -0.66
CA PRO A 22 -15.79 12.84 0.08
C PRO A 22 -17.12 12.27 0.60
N SER A 23 -17.35 12.35 1.90
CA SER A 23 -18.67 12.04 2.47
C SER A 23 -19.51 13.31 2.54
N ASP A 24 -20.77 13.24 2.15
CA ASP A 24 -21.72 14.39 2.10
C ASP A 24 -21.92 15.13 3.42
N SER A 25 -21.31 14.71 4.49
CA SER A 25 -21.68 15.18 5.84
C SER A 25 -20.56 15.73 6.70
N SER A 26 -19.34 15.98 6.23
CA SER A 26 -18.41 16.74 7.08
C SER A 26 -17.03 17.03 6.48
N SER A 27 -16.48 18.15 6.86
CA SER A 27 -15.14 18.70 6.74
C SER A 27 -13.94 17.79 7.17
N ARG A 28 -14.10 16.46 7.22
CA ARG A 28 -13.05 15.53 7.69
C ARG A 28 -12.16 14.98 6.59
N CYS A 29 -12.53 15.13 5.33
CA CYS A 29 -11.73 14.59 4.22
C CYS A 29 -10.45 15.38 3.92
N SER A 30 -10.33 16.62 4.39
CA SER A 30 -9.13 17.43 4.17
C SER A 30 -7.86 16.92 4.86
N ASP A 31 -8.02 15.99 5.80
CA ASP A 31 -6.93 15.42 6.58
C ASP A 31 -6.48 14.02 6.11
N LEU A 32 -7.11 13.50 5.06
CA LEU A 32 -6.79 12.19 4.48
C LEU A 32 -6.18 12.39 3.09
N HIS A 33 -4.99 11.87 2.89
CA HIS A 33 -4.33 11.82 1.59
C HIS A 33 -4.05 10.38 1.21
N ALA A 34 -4.13 10.06 -0.08
CA ALA A 34 -3.82 8.71 -0.54
C ALA A 34 -2.88 8.72 -1.75
N ILE A 35 -2.04 7.71 -1.80
CA ILE A 35 -1.17 7.37 -2.92
C ILE A 35 -1.53 5.96 -3.36
N ALA A 36 -1.71 5.74 -4.64
CA ALA A 36 -1.93 4.44 -5.23
C ALA A 36 -0.68 3.98 -5.99
N VAL A 37 -0.32 2.71 -5.79
CA VAL A 37 0.78 2.06 -6.50
C VAL A 37 0.25 0.78 -7.12
N ASP A 38 0.32 0.66 -8.44
CA ASP A 38 -0.11 -0.54 -9.16
C ASP A 38 0.79 -0.86 -10.34
N ASN A 39 0.78 -2.11 -10.76
CA ASN A 39 1.45 -2.60 -11.97
C ASN A 39 0.48 -2.76 -13.16
N ASP A 40 -0.78 -2.37 -12.99
CA ASP A 40 -1.77 -2.27 -14.05
C ASP A 40 -2.22 -0.82 -14.20
N PRO A 41 -1.87 -0.16 -15.34
CA PRO A 41 -2.25 1.23 -15.56
C PRO A 41 -3.77 1.42 -15.63
N ASN A 42 -4.53 0.42 -16.10
CA ASN A 42 -5.99 0.51 -16.16
C ASN A 42 -6.60 0.63 -14.76
N VAL A 43 -5.99 0.00 -13.76
CA VAL A 43 -6.44 0.13 -12.37
C VAL A 43 -6.29 1.57 -11.91
N LEU A 44 -5.13 2.17 -12.15
CA LEU A 44 -4.85 3.55 -11.74
C LEU A 44 -5.77 4.56 -12.43
N GLU A 45 -6.09 4.37 -13.71
CA GLU A 45 -7.03 5.22 -14.46
C GLU A 45 -8.45 5.19 -13.90
N HIS A 46 -8.87 4.08 -13.26
CA HIS A 46 -10.20 3.92 -12.68
C HIS A 46 -10.32 4.36 -11.22
N LEU A 47 -9.27 4.92 -10.63
CA LEU A 47 -9.35 5.56 -9.31
C LEU A 47 -9.86 7.01 -9.49
N HIS A 48 -10.89 7.39 -8.75
CA HIS A 48 -11.62 8.64 -8.99
C HIS A 48 -11.35 9.72 -7.94
N HIS A 49 -10.83 9.36 -6.78
CA HIS A 49 -10.64 10.25 -5.65
C HIS A 49 -9.17 10.52 -5.35
N ILE A 50 -8.27 9.66 -5.85
CA ILE A 50 -6.82 9.87 -5.76
C ILE A 50 -6.37 10.75 -6.92
N ASP A 51 -5.63 11.81 -6.60
CA ASP A 51 -5.08 12.74 -7.60
C ASP A 51 -4.14 12.02 -8.58
N GLU A 52 -4.11 12.45 -9.85
CA GLU A 52 -3.27 11.82 -10.90
C GLU A 52 -1.78 11.81 -10.53
N GLU A 53 -1.31 12.86 -9.84
CA GLU A 53 0.08 12.98 -9.38
C GLU A 53 0.42 11.97 -8.28
N ALA A 54 -0.61 11.42 -7.60
CA ALA A 54 -0.50 10.43 -6.54
C ALA A 54 -0.68 8.98 -7.04
N LYS A 55 -0.82 8.76 -8.34
CA LYS A 55 -0.93 7.44 -8.96
C LYS A 55 0.42 7.01 -9.52
N PHE A 56 0.99 5.95 -8.96
CA PHE A 56 2.31 5.46 -9.32
C PHE A 56 2.21 4.12 -10.04
N TYR A 57 2.61 4.12 -11.31
CA TYR A 57 2.72 2.91 -12.11
C TYR A 57 4.11 2.28 -11.93
N PHE A 58 4.13 1.01 -11.52
CA PHE A 58 5.33 0.19 -11.44
C PHE A 58 5.20 -1.02 -12.39
N PRO A 59 5.95 -1.08 -13.48
CA PRO A 59 5.93 -2.21 -14.39
C PRO A 59 6.23 -3.53 -13.69
N LYS A 60 5.59 -4.61 -14.13
CA LYS A 60 5.73 -5.94 -13.51
C LYS A 60 7.18 -6.44 -13.55
N ASP A 61 7.89 -6.16 -14.64
CA ASP A 61 9.29 -6.58 -14.83
C ASP A 61 10.22 -5.94 -13.79
N ASP A 62 9.90 -4.74 -13.31
CA ASP A 62 10.68 -4.05 -12.28
C ASP A 62 10.45 -4.66 -10.89
N ILE A 63 9.30 -5.30 -10.66
CA ILE A 63 8.96 -5.94 -9.38
C ILE A 63 9.58 -7.34 -9.28
N GLU A 64 9.67 -8.07 -10.40
CA GLU A 64 10.26 -9.41 -10.45
C GLU A 64 11.80 -9.39 -10.36
N ALA A 65 12.42 -8.22 -10.54
CA ALA A 65 13.86 -8.03 -10.44
C ALA A 65 14.21 -6.87 -9.48
N PRO A 66 14.12 -7.09 -8.15
CA PRO A 66 14.35 -6.04 -7.14
C PRO A 66 15.72 -5.36 -7.27
N GLU A 67 16.73 -6.05 -7.81
CA GLU A 67 18.04 -5.50 -8.09
C GLU A 67 18.01 -4.45 -9.24
N LEU A 68 17.00 -4.53 -10.12
CA LEU A 68 16.78 -3.57 -11.20
C LEU A 68 15.92 -2.37 -10.76
N LEU A 69 15.13 -2.51 -9.68
CA LEU A 69 14.44 -1.37 -9.04
C LEU A 69 15.43 -0.28 -8.61
N THR A 70 16.62 -0.68 -8.19
CA THR A 70 17.70 0.25 -7.84
C THR A 70 18.33 0.95 -9.06
N THR A 71 18.04 0.50 -10.27
CA THR A 71 18.65 1.02 -11.51
C THR A 71 17.67 1.73 -12.45
N ARG A 72 16.36 1.42 -12.42
CA ARG A 72 15.34 2.04 -13.29
C ARG A 72 14.46 3.05 -12.58
N PHE A 73 14.07 2.77 -11.35
CA PHE A 73 13.49 3.76 -10.45
C PHE A 73 14.53 3.99 -9.37
N THR A 74 15.36 4.99 -9.56
CA THR A 74 16.29 5.35 -8.50
C THR A 74 15.46 5.62 -7.25
N ILE A 75 15.95 5.14 -6.12
CA ILE A 75 15.39 5.48 -4.78
C ILE A 75 15.10 7.00 -4.75
N ASP A 76 15.88 7.79 -5.45
CA ASP A 76 15.72 9.23 -5.59
C ASP A 76 14.47 9.65 -6.36
N GLU A 77 14.00 8.92 -7.37
CA GLU A 77 12.75 9.26 -8.08
C GLU A 77 11.52 8.97 -7.20
N VAL A 78 11.51 7.84 -6.49
CA VAL A 78 10.46 7.54 -5.51
C VAL A 78 10.52 8.54 -4.35
N LYS A 79 11.72 8.88 -3.86
CA LYS A 79 11.92 9.94 -2.86
C LYS A 79 11.39 11.29 -3.34
N ASN A 80 11.70 11.69 -4.56
CA ASN A 80 11.28 12.98 -5.09
C ASN A 80 9.75 13.05 -5.27
N LYS A 81 9.14 11.97 -5.73
CA LYS A 81 7.68 11.87 -5.81
C LYS A 81 7.04 11.92 -4.43
N LEU A 82 7.53 11.14 -3.47
CA LEU A 82 7.01 11.17 -2.09
C LEU A 82 7.26 12.50 -1.39
N LYS A 83 8.38 13.19 -1.65
CA LYS A 83 8.63 14.56 -1.15
C LYS A 83 7.62 15.57 -1.68
N GLY A 84 7.14 15.41 -2.92
CA GLY A 84 6.09 16.24 -3.49
C GLY A 84 4.77 16.16 -2.72
N PHE A 85 4.53 15.07 -1.97
CA PHE A 85 3.35 14.87 -1.11
C PHE A 85 3.55 15.37 0.32
N ASP A 86 4.69 16.00 0.62
CA ASP A 86 4.98 16.58 1.93
C ASP A 86 4.72 15.59 3.09
N VAL A 87 5.27 14.36 2.91
CA VAL A 87 5.07 13.22 3.83
C VAL A 87 5.33 13.63 5.28
N GLY A 88 6.33 14.48 5.52
CA GLY A 88 6.67 14.99 6.84
C GLY A 88 5.62 15.89 7.50
N THR A 89 4.52 16.23 6.82
CA THR A 89 3.40 16.99 7.41
C THR A 89 2.28 16.11 7.93
N HIS A 90 2.35 14.79 7.74
CA HIS A 90 1.34 13.84 8.20
C HIS A 90 1.67 13.36 9.62
N ASP A 91 0.62 13.07 10.38
CA ASP A 91 0.73 12.58 11.77
C ASP A 91 0.91 11.05 11.83
N ALA A 92 0.61 10.34 10.74
CA ALA A 92 0.83 8.91 10.59
C ALA A 92 0.78 8.48 9.11
N VAL A 93 1.33 7.30 8.83
CA VAL A 93 1.23 6.63 7.52
C VAL A 93 0.58 5.26 7.69
N LEU A 94 -0.35 4.91 6.79
CA LEU A 94 -0.96 3.59 6.69
C LEU A 94 -0.63 2.96 5.34
N ILE A 95 0.14 1.90 5.32
CA ILE A 95 0.47 1.13 4.12
C ILE A 95 -0.51 -0.04 4.00
N CYS A 96 -1.32 -0.05 2.94
CA CYS A 96 -2.25 -1.13 2.63
C CYS A 96 -1.61 -2.06 1.59
N ALA A 97 -1.33 -3.31 1.95
CA ALA A 97 -0.66 -4.27 1.08
C ALA A 97 -1.29 -5.66 1.11
N GLY A 98 -1.27 -6.37 -0.03
CA GLY A 98 -1.70 -7.76 -0.13
C GLY A 98 -0.54 -8.71 0.01
N LEU A 99 -0.51 -9.51 1.07
CA LEU A 99 0.54 -10.49 1.28
C LEU A 99 0.52 -11.57 0.19
N GLY A 100 1.70 -12.07 -0.19
CA GLY A 100 1.84 -13.07 -1.26
C GLY A 100 1.71 -12.50 -2.68
N GLY A 101 1.49 -11.18 -2.83
CA GLY A 101 1.51 -10.47 -4.11
C GLY A 101 2.88 -9.84 -4.39
N GLY A 102 3.17 -9.47 -5.65
CA GLY A 102 4.48 -8.91 -6.03
C GLY A 102 4.72 -7.51 -5.45
N LEU A 103 3.70 -6.64 -5.43
CA LEU A 103 3.86 -5.26 -4.96
C LEU A 103 4.18 -5.13 -3.46
N VAL A 104 3.91 -6.15 -2.67
CA VAL A 104 4.26 -6.15 -1.24
C VAL A 104 5.77 -6.09 -1.01
N ASP A 105 6.57 -6.54 -1.97
CA ASP A 105 8.03 -6.49 -1.89
C ASP A 105 8.58 -5.05 -1.97
N LEU A 106 7.75 -4.07 -2.37
CA LEU A 106 8.07 -2.64 -2.30
C LEU A 106 7.98 -2.05 -0.89
N VAL A 107 7.26 -2.69 0.04
CA VAL A 107 7.00 -2.14 1.38
C VAL A 107 8.30 -1.79 2.13
N PRO A 108 9.35 -2.64 2.17
CA PRO A 108 10.59 -2.29 2.85
C PRO A 108 11.24 -1.02 2.31
N HIS A 109 11.23 -0.83 1.00
CA HIS A 109 11.81 0.34 0.34
C HIS A 109 10.99 1.60 0.66
N LEU A 110 9.66 1.52 0.58
CA LEU A 110 8.75 2.62 0.91
C LEU A 110 8.89 3.05 2.36
N VAL A 111 8.94 2.10 3.30
CA VAL A 111 9.13 2.39 4.72
C VAL A 111 10.48 3.08 4.96
N SER A 112 11.56 2.62 4.32
CA SER A 112 12.87 3.25 4.44
C SER A 112 12.83 4.71 3.99
N ILE A 113 12.20 4.99 2.85
CA ILE A 113 12.08 6.36 2.31
C ILE A 113 11.22 7.24 3.24
N ILE A 114 10.12 6.71 3.74
CA ILE A 114 9.22 7.42 4.65
C ILE A 114 9.97 7.78 5.93
N ARG A 115 10.72 6.83 6.51
CA ARG A 115 11.52 7.04 7.74
C ARG A 115 12.64 8.05 7.60
N GLU A 116 13.11 8.33 6.38
CA GLU A 116 14.06 9.43 6.14
C GLU A 116 13.39 10.82 6.24
N SER A 117 12.08 10.88 6.04
CA SER A 117 11.31 12.13 5.95
C SER A 117 10.47 12.43 7.18
N MET A 118 10.15 11.40 8.00
CA MET A 118 9.30 11.56 9.18
C MET A 118 9.62 10.53 10.27
N PHE A 119 9.32 10.92 11.53
CA PHE A 119 9.45 10.07 12.72
C PHE A 119 8.10 9.52 13.22
N GLU A 120 7.01 10.00 12.66
CA GLU A 120 5.65 9.65 13.02
C GLU A 120 5.36 8.17 12.73
N PRO A 121 4.35 7.57 13.40
CA PRO A 121 4.05 6.15 13.26
C PRO A 121 3.73 5.72 11.83
N VAL A 122 4.30 4.58 11.42
CA VAL A 122 3.98 3.88 10.17
C VAL A 122 3.28 2.58 10.51
N PHE A 123 2.04 2.43 10.08
CA PHE A 123 1.24 1.21 10.25
C PHE A 123 1.12 0.47 8.91
N ALA A 124 0.94 -0.85 8.99
CA ALA A 124 0.59 -1.66 7.83
C ALA A 124 -0.77 -2.34 8.04
N LEU A 125 -1.69 -2.17 7.10
CA LEU A 125 -2.88 -2.98 6.95
C LEU A 125 -2.60 -4.02 5.87
N VAL A 126 -2.54 -5.29 6.26
CA VAL A 126 -2.17 -6.37 5.36
C VAL A 126 -3.31 -7.38 5.23
N THR A 127 -3.49 -7.91 4.02
CA THR A 127 -4.46 -8.97 3.79
C THR A 127 -3.75 -10.29 3.57
N ILE A 128 -4.17 -11.33 4.31
CA ILE A 128 -3.72 -12.70 4.09
C ILE A 128 -4.56 -13.30 2.96
N PRO A 129 -3.95 -13.96 1.95
CA PRO A 129 -4.68 -14.63 0.88
C PRO A 129 -5.56 -15.77 1.44
N ALA A 130 -6.67 -16.06 0.75
CA ALA A 130 -7.51 -17.20 1.08
C ALA A 130 -6.84 -18.53 0.72
N GLU A 131 -7.27 -19.63 1.33
CA GLU A 131 -6.72 -20.97 1.09
C GLU A 131 -6.80 -21.39 -0.38
N GLU A 132 -7.88 -21.02 -1.06
CA GLU A 132 -8.08 -21.30 -2.48
C GLU A 132 -7.07 -20.59 -3.41
N GLU A 133 -6.35 -19.58 -2.92
CA GLU A 133 -5.27 -18.91 -3.66
C GLU A 133 -3.98 -19.75 -3.70
N GLY A 134 -3.91 -20.84 -2.95
CA GLY A 134 -2.90 -21.87 -3.00
C GLY A 134 -1.78 -21.71 -1.95
N GLU A 135 -1.23 -22.86 -1.54
CA GLU A 135 -0.23 -22.97 -0.48
C GLU A 135 1.04 -22.13 -0.74
N ARG A 136 1.51 -22.08 -1.98
CA ARG A 136 2.69 -21.29 -2.35
C ARG A 136 2.50 -19.80 -2.01
N ARG A 137 1.29 -19.28 -2.25
CA ARG A 137 0.96 -17.89 -1.98
C ARG A 137 0.84 -17.62 -0.49
N LEU A 138 0.30 -18.57 0.27
CA LEU A 138 0.26 -18.51 1.73
C LEU A 138 1.65 -18.51 2.35
N ILE A 139 2.55 -19.38 1.88
CA ILE A 139 3.95 -19.43 2.36
C ILE A 139 4.65 -18.08 2.08
N GLN A 140 4.46 -17.53 0.88
CA GLN A 140 5.02 -16.21 0.55
C GLN A 140 4.42 -15.12 1.43
N ALA A 141 3.12 -15.16 1.69
CA ALA A 141 2.43 -14.21 2.56
C ALA A 141 3.01 -14.21 3.98
N MET A 142 3.33 -15.37 4.54
CA MET A 142 3.97 -15.48 5.85
C MET A 142 5.37 -14.84 5.88
N LYS A 143 6.17 -15.03 4.82
CA LYS A 143 7.49 -14.40 4.69
C LYS A 143 7.35 -12.87 4.63
N ASN A 144 6.43 -12.37 3.80
CA ASN A 144 6.16 -10.95 3.68
C ASN A 144 5.73 -10.34 5.02
N LEU A 145 4.80 -11.01 5.74
CA LEU A 145 4.33 -10.55 7.05
C LEU A 145 5.48 -10.42 8.05
N TYR A 146 6.36 -11.42 8.09
CA TYR A 146 7.52 -11.40 8.99
C TYR A 146 8.45 -10.22 8.71
N SER A 147 8.72 -9.97 7.42
CA SER A 147 9.55 -8.84 6.99
C SER A 147 8.92 -7.49 7.32
N ILE A 148 7.63 -7.32 7.03
CA ILE A 148 6.91 -6.05 7.27
C ILE A 148 6.84 -5.74 8.76
N ARG A 149 6.51 -6.74 9.59
CA ARG A 149 6.37 -6.58 11.03
C ARG A 149 7.62 -5.97 11.71
N ALA A 150 8.80 -6.24 11.16
CA ALA A 150 10.05 -5.73 11.69
C ALA A 150 10.30 -4.25 11.34
N LEU A 151 9.56 -3.68 10.38
CA LEU A 151 9.81 -2.37 9.81
C LEU A 151 8.80 -1.29 10.26
N VAL A 152 7.60 -1.71 10.66
CA VAL A 152 6.47 -0.81 10.99
C VAL A 152 6.16 -0.83 12.48
N ASP A 153 5.49 0.21 12.97
CA ASP A 153 5.13 0.36 14.38
C ASP A 153 3.94 -0.51 14.78
N GLY A 154 3.10 -0.91 13.82
CA GLY A 154 1.99 -1.83 14.06
C GLY A 154 1.46 -2.45 12.78
N VAL A 155 0.92 -3.67 12.88
CA VAL A 155 0.32 -4.39 11.75
C VAL A 155 -1.13 -4.73 12.08
N ILE A 156 -2.03 -4.35 11.18
CA ILE A 156 -3.45 -4.75 11.18
C ILE A 156 -3.59 -5.86 10.14
N ILE A 157 -4.03 -7.03 10.57
CA ILE A 157 -4.18 -8.20 9.70
C ILE A 157 -5.64 -8.38 9.34
N PHE A 158 -5.91 -8.49 8.03
CA PHE A 158 -7.21 -8.83 7.49
C PHE A 158 -7.13 -10.20 6.82
N ASP A 159 -7.88 -11.16 7.32
CA ASP A 159 -7.91 -12.54 6.82
C ASP A 159 -9.02 -12.69 5.79
N ASN A 160 -8.63 -12.90 4.52
CA ASN A 160 -9.58 -13.09 3.42
C ASN A 160 -10.40 -14.38 3.60
N GLN A 161 -9.81 -15.45 4.16
CA GLN A 161 -10.53 -16.71 4.37
C GLN A 161 -11.71 -16.51 5.33
N LEU A 162 -11.46 -15.86 6.47
CA LEU A 162 -12.50 -15.58 7.47
C LEU A 162 -13.70 -14.82 6.87
N TRP A 163 -13.45 -13.92 5.91
CA TRP A 163 -14.54 -13.18 5.26
C TRP A 163 -15.26 -13.99 4.20
N LEU A 164 -14.56 -14.87 3.48
CA LEU A 164 -15.17 -15.81 2.54
C LEU A 164 -16.10 -16.79 3.28
N ASP A 165 -15.66 -17.33 4.41
CA ASP A 165 -16.44 -18.25 5.23
C ASP A 165 -17.72 -17.57 5.74
N LYS A 166 -17.60 -16.36 6.29
CA LYS A 166 -18.77 -15.56 6.69
C LYS A 166 -19.72 -15.26 5.53
N ALA A 167 -19.21 -14.96 4.35
CA ALA A 167 -20.03 -14.68 3.18
C ALA A 167 -20.78 -15.95 2.67
N ARG A 168 -20.21 -17.12 2.89
CA ARG A 168 -20.80 -18.44 2.57
C ARG A 168 -21.77 -18.93 3.64
N GLY A 169 -21.79 -18.32 4.83
CA GLY A 169 -22.61 -18.72 5.96
C GLY A 169 -22.04 -19.90 6.76
N GLU A 170 -20.73 -20.08 6.70
CA GLU A 170 -19.96 -21.06 7.45
C GLU A 170 -19.44 -20.50 8.78
#